data_5965801cedcb3ec765e7322b57ae7186
#
_entry.id   5965801cedcb3ec765e7322b57ae7186
#
_cell.length_a   1.000
_cell.length_b   1.000
_cell.length_c   1.000
_cell.angle_alpha   90.00
_cell.angle_beta   90.00
_cell.angle_gamma   90.00
#
_symmetry.space_group_name_H-M   'P 1'
#
loop_
_entity.id
_entity.type
_entity.pdbx_description
1 polymer ?
#
loop_
_entity_poly.entity_id
_entity_poly.type
_entity_poly.pdbx_seq_one_letter_code
_entity_poly.pdbx_strand_id
1 'polypeptide(L)'
;AVKDGERFIEAVRRAANVAATGRLVLFGSKPDSPHTGYGYIKRGASLEGFKGGAFTVAQFCEKPNAETAAGYLAEGDYFWNSGIFVLNAHTFLDEVARLDPRILEAARTALARSADDLGFLRLEKQSFAESPNISVDYAIMEKTDMAAMLPIDIGWNDMGSWS
;
A
#
# COMPACT_ATOMS: atom_id res chain seq x y z
N ALA A 1 14.68 2.92 -0.62
CA ALA A 1 15.41 4.02 0.05
C ALA A 1 14.62 5.32 -0.06
N VAL A 2 14.80 6.23 0.91
CA VAL A 2 14.24 7.59 0.93
C VAL A 2 15.42 8.54 1.09
N LYS A 3 15.58 9.51 0.18
CA LYS A 3 16.70 10.47 0.22
C LYS A 3 16.38 11.71 1.04
N ASP A 4 15.14 12.18 1.02
CA ASP A 4 14.68 13.38 1.73
C ASP A 4 13.77 12.98 2.91
N GLY A 5 14.37 12.88 4.10
CA GLY A 5 13.67 12.49 5.32
C GLY A 5 12.68 13.55 5.82
N GLU A 6 12.95 14.84 5.62
CA GLU A 6 12.06 15.91 6.09
C GLU A 6 10.77 15.93 5.25
N ARG A 7 10.90 15.88 3.92
CA ARG A 7 9.74 15.77 3.02
C ARG A 7 8.96 14.47 3.26
N PHE A 8 9.64 13.38 3.60
CA PHE A 8 8.96 12.13 3.95
C PHE A 8 8.10 12.28 5.20
N ILE A 9 8.65 12.88 6.28
CA ILE A 9 7.89 13.14 7.51
C ILE A 9 6.67 14.02 7.24
N GLU A 10 6.82 15.06 6.42
CA GLU A 10 5.70 15.92 6.01
C GLU A 10 4.64 15.12 5.23
N ALA A 11 5.06 14.29 4.27
CA ALA A 11 4.16 13.42 3.52
C ALA A 11 3.39 12.45 4.43
N VAL A 12 4.05 11.85 5.43
CA VAL A 12 3.40 10.96 6.41
C VAL A 12 2.35 11.72 7.24
N ARG A 13 2.65 12.94 7.69
CA ARG A 13 1.66 13.77 8.43
C ARG A 13 0.43 14.09 7.57
N ARG A 14 0.64 14.41 6.31
CA ARG A 14 -0.46 14.64 5.35
C ARG A 14 -1.27 13.38 5.13
N ALA A 15 -0.60 12.25 4.92
CA ALA A 15 -1.24 10.94 4.75
C ALA A 15 -2.06 10.55 5.97
N ALA A 16 -1.58 10.82 7.20
CA ALA A 16 -2.32 10.56 8.42
C ALA A 16 -3.65 11.32 8.49
N ASN A 17 -3.69 12.58 8.03
CA ASN A 17 -4.93 13.35 7.95
C ASN A 17 -5.93 12.74 6.96
N VAL A 18 -5.46 12.22 5.82
CA VAL A 18 -6.31 11.52 4.85
C VAL A 18 -6.78 10.17 5.42
N ALA A 19 -5.89 9.42 6.05
CA ALA A 19 -6.21 8.12 6.66
C ALA A 19 -7.24 8.27 7.81
N ALA A 20 -7.24 9.38 8.54
CA ALA A 20 -8.23 9.67 9.57
C ALA A 20 -9.67 9.78 9.03
N THR A 21 -9.84 9.97 7.72
CA THR A 21 -11.17 9.95 7.07
C THR A 21 -11.63 8.54 6.65
N GLY A 22 -10.92 7.49 7.06
CA GLY A 22 -11.24 6.11 6.72
C GLY A 22 -10.66 5.66 5.37
N ARG A 23 -9.58 6.31 4.89
CA ARG A 23 -8.90 5.90 3.65
C ARG A 23 -7.66 5.06 3.94
N LEU A 24 -7.34 4.15 3.02
CA LEU A 24 -6.07 3.42 2.96
C LEU A 24 -5.13 4.22 2.04
N VAL A 25 -4.16 4.91 2.64
CA VAL A 25 -3.33 5.87 1.89
C VAL A 25 -2.05 5.20 1.40
N LEU A 26 -1.77 5.37 0.11
CA LEU A 26 -0.55 4.94 -0.58
C LEU A 26 0.27 6.16 -0.99
N PHE A 27 1.59 6.02 -1.03
CA PHE A 27 2.45 7.01 -1.65
C PHE A 27 2.78 6.62 -3.09
N GLY A 28 2.51 7.55 -4.01
CA GLY A 28 2.80 7.42 -5.43
C GLY A 28 4.03 8.22 -5.83
N SER A 29 5.06 7.56 -6.36
CA SER A 29 6.23 8.20 -6.96
C SER A 29 6.04 8.35 -8.47
N LYS A 30 6.44 9.50 -9.03
CA LYS A 30 6.32 9.71 -10.50
C LYS A 30 7.25 8.74 -11.23
N PRO A 31 6.72 7.94 -12.19
CA PRO A 31 7.54 7.05 -13.00
C PRO A 31 8.46 7.83 -13.93
N ASP A 32 9.69 7.36 -14.11
CA ASP A 32 10.65 7.82 -15.11
C ASP A 32 10.95 6.76 -16.17
N SER A 33 10.49 5.53 -15.98
CA SER A 33 10.71 4.38 -16.84
C SER A 33 9.57 3.37 -16.73
N PRO A 34 9.35 2.47 -17.72
CA PRO A 34 8.31 1.45 -17.68
C PRO A 34 8.78 0.22 -16.88
N HIS A 35 8.97 0.37 -15.58
CA HIS A 35 9.49 -0.68 -14.71
C HIS A 35 8.43 -1.76 -14.42
N THR A 36 8.71 -3.02 -14.73
CA THR A 36 7.75 -4.14 -14.57
C THR A 36 7.76 -4.78 -13.18
N GLY A 37 8.71 -4.39 -12.32
CA GLY A 37 8.85 -4.91 -10.96
C GLY A 37 8.06 -4.13 -9.92
N TYR A 38 7.40 -3.01 -10.30
CA TYR A 38 6.64 -2.15 -9.39
C TYR A 38 5.14 -2.24 -9.62
N GLY A 39 4.38 -1.94 -8.58
CA GLY A 39 2.96 -1.64 -8.69
C GLY A 39 2.72 -0.24 -9.26
N TYR A 40 1.63 -0.07 -9.98
CA TYR A 40 1.20 1.19 -10.58
C TYR A 40 -0.16 1.62 -10.02
N ILE A 41 -0.26 2.89 -9.71
CA ILE A 41 -1.46 3.53 -9.18
C ILE A 41 -1.94 4.57 -10.20
N LYS A 42 -3.12 4.38 -10.79
CA LYS A 42 -3.77 5.41 -11.61
C LYS A 42 -4.42 6.43 -10.69
N ARG A 43 -4.04 7.69 -10.87
CA ARG A 43 -4.63 8.81 -10.15
C ARG A 43 -6.10 8.99 -10.55
N GLY A 44 -6.98 9.05 -9.55
CA GLY A 44 -8.40 9.34 -9.72
C GLY A 44 -8.75 10.80 -9.42
N ALA A 45 -9.96 11.02 -8.92
CA ALA A 45 -10.45 12.34 -8.56
C ALA A 45 -9.70 12.94 -7.37
N SER A 46 -9.55 14.26 -7.35
CA SER A 46 -9.00 14.98 -6.21
C SER A 46 -9.88 14.82 -4.98
N LEU A 47 -9.26 14.57 -3.83
CA LEU A 47 -9.91 14.64 -2.53
C LEU A 47 -9.77 16.07 -2.00
N GLU A 48 -10.89 16.76 -1.87
CA GLU A 48 -10.91 18.15 -1.43
C GLU A 48 -10.52 18.29 0.06
N GLY A 49 -10.00 19.46 0.41
CA GLY A 49 -9.63 19.79 1.79
C GLY A 49 -8.23 19.36 2.22
N PHE A 50 -7.49 18.63 1.37
CA PHE A 50 -6.14 18.16 1.69
C PHE A 50 -5.05 18.98 0.98
N LYS A 51 -4.28 19.75 1.75
CA LYS A 51 -3.15 20.53 1.22
C LYS A 51 -2.10 19.62 0.55
N GLY A 52 -1.63 20.00 -0.61
CA GLY A 52 -0.62 19.28 -1.38
C GLY A 52 -1.16 18.12 -2.21
N GLY A 53 -2.48 17.99 -2.27
CA GLY A 53 -3.17 17.02 -3.12
C GLY A 53 -3.22 15.61 -2.51
N ALA A 54 -4.42 15.10 -2.43
CA ALA A 54 -4.71 13.68 -2.23
C ALA A 54 -5.72 13.30 -3.30
N PHE A 55 -5.66 12.06 -3.79
CA PHE A 55 -6.49 11.60 -4.89
C PHE A 55 -7.09 10.25 -4.55
N THR A 56 -8.25 9.94 -5.08
CA THR A 56 -8.73 8.55 -5.11
C THR A 56 -7.81 7.72 -6.01
N VAL A 57 -7.82 6.41 -5.84
CA VAL A 57 -7.17 5.48 -6.74
C VAL A 57 -8.20 5.02 -7.77
N ALA A 58 -7.98 5.36 -9.04
CA ALA A 58 -8.87 4.93 -10.12
C ALA A 58 -8.57 3.49 -10.54
N GLN A 59 -7.31 3.07 -10.44
CA GLN A 59 -6.86 1.71 -10.73
C GLN A 59 -5.57 1.43 -9.97
N PHE A 60 -5.42 0.20 -9.49
CA PHE A 60 -4.17 -0.33 -8.98
C PHE A 60 -3.79 -1.56 -9.80
N CYS A 61 -2.54 -1.69 -10.18
CA CYS A 61 -2.02 -2.82 -10.96
C CYS A 61 -0.63 -3.21 -10.46
N GLU A 62 -0.52 -4.40 -9.89
CA GLU A 62 0.76 -4.91 -9.39
C GLU A 62 1.53 -5.61 -10.51
N LYS A 63 2.77 -5.18 -10.72
CA LYS A 63 3.74 -5.78 -11.67
C LYS A 63 3.17 -6.05 -13.08
N PRO A 64 2.79 -4.99 -13.82
CA PRO A 64 2.28 -5.15 -15.18
C PRO A 64 3.37 -5.70 -16.12
N ASN A 65 2.95 -6.23 -17.27
CA ASN A 65 3.89 -6.56 -18.34
C ASN A 65 4.51 -5.30 -18.95
N ALA A 66 5.56 -5.46 -19.76
CA ALA A 66 6.33 -4.35 -20.33
C ALA A 66 5.50 -3.42 -21.22
N GLU A 67 4.58 -3.96 -22.01
CA GLU A 67 3.71 -3.20 -22.91
C GLU A 67 2.74 -2.33 -22.08
N THR A 68 2.11 -2.92 -21.07
CA THR A 68 1.21 -2.22 -20.16
C THR A 68 1.95 -1.13 -19.36
N ALA A 69 3.16 -1.42 -18.86
CA ALA A 69 3.97 -0.44 -18.14
C ALA A 69 4.37 0.75 -19.01
N ALA A 70 4.72 0.50 -20.29
CA ALA A 70 5.00 1.55 -21.27
C ALA A 70 3.75 2.41 -21.56
N GLY A 71 2.58 1.79 -21.66
CA GLY A 71 1.30 2.50 -21.79
C GLY A 71 1.02 3.41 -20.61
N TYR A 72 1.22 2.94 -19.38
CA TYR A 72 1.03 3.73 -18.16
C TYR A 72 1.96 4.95 -18.08
N LEU A 73 3.21 4.76 -18.51
CA LEU A 73 4.17 5.87 -18.58
C LEU A 73 3.74 6.93 -19.61
N ALA A 74 3.24 6.50 -20.77
CA ALA A 74 2.78 7.39 -21.84
C ALA A 74 1.50 8.17 -21.46
N GLU A 75 0.56 7.56 -20.73
CA GLU A 75 -0.65 8.23 -20.22
C GLU A 75 -0.31 9.34 -19.22
N GLY A 76 0.76 9.19 -18.43
CA GLY A 76 1.24 10.21 -17.49
C GLY A 76 0.43 10.38 -16.21
N ASP A 77 -0.67 9.65 -16.02
CA ASP A 77 -1.54 9.68 -14.85
C ASP A 77 -1.25 8.57 -13.84
N TYR A 78 -0.28 7.72 -14.14
CA TYR A 78 0.14 6.64 -13.27
C TYR A 78 1.34 7.04 -12.41
N PHE A 79 1.39 6.42 -11.23
CA PHE A 79 2.46 6.57 -10.26
C PHE A 79 2.92 5.18 -9.81
N TRP A 80 4.21 5.03 -9.51
CA TRP A 80 4.70 3.81 -8.87
C TRP A 80 4.20 3.71 -7.44
N ASN A 81 3.70 2.55 -7.06
CA ASN A 81 3.43 2.23 -5.66
C ASN A 81 4.74 2.12 -4.88
N SER A 82 4.93 2.97 -3.88
CA SER A 82 6.13 2.93 -3.05
C SER A 82 6.16 1.75 -2.06
N GLY A 83 5.06 1.01 -1.91
CA GLY A 83 4.91 -0.03 -0.90
C GLY A 83 4.81 0.49 0.54
N ILE A 84 4.61 1.80 0.71
CA ILE A 84 4.45 2.44 2.02
C ILE A 84 2.99 2.84 2.17
N PHE A 85 2.36 2.36 3.25
CA PHE A 85 0.96 2.59 3.55
C PHE A 85 0.81 3.41 4.84
N VAL A 86 -0.15 4.34 4.85
CA VAL A 86 -0.61 5.02 6.07
C VAL A 86 -2.12 4.79 6.17
N LEU A 87 -2.54 4.16 7.26
CA LEU A 87 -3.92 3.70 7.40
C LEU A 87 -4.36 3.70 8.88
N ASN A 88 -5.66 3.74 9.09
CA ASN A 88 -6.24 3.43 10.38
C ASN A 88 -6.39 1.91 10.52
N ALA A 89 -5.94 1.36 11.65
CA ALA A 89 -5.93 -0.08 11.86
C ALA A 89 -7.35 -0.69 11.78
N HIS A 90 -8.37 -0.01 12.32
CA HIS A 90 -9.76 -0.50 12.24
C HIS A 90 -10.24 -0.55 10.79
N THR A 91 -10.05 0.54 10.03
CA THR A 91 -10.42 0.59 8.60
C THR A 91 -9.74 -0.53 7.81
N PHE A 92 -8.45 -0.76 8.07
CA PHE A 92 -7.71 -1.83 7.40
C PHE A 92 -8.26 -3.21 7.74
N LEU A 93 -8.51 -3.49 9.03
CA LEU A 93 -9.07 -4.78 9.46
C LEU A 93 -10.47 -5.01 8.92
N ASP A 94 -11.29 -3.96 8.83
CA ASP A 94 -12.64 -4.03 8.22
C ASP A 94 -12.55 -4.36 6.73
N GLU A 95 -11.62 -3.73 5.99
CA GLU A 95 -11.39 -4.04 4.59
C GLU A 95 -10.84 -5.46 4.38
N VAL A 96 -9.93 -5.93 5.23
CA VAL A 96 -9.45 -7.32 5.18
C VAL A 96 -10.61 -8.28 5.45
N ALA A 97 -11.46 -8.01 6.45
CA ALA A 97 -12.64 -8.82 6.76
C ALA A 97 -13.63 -8.87 5.57
N ARG A 98 -13.78 -7.77 4.85
CA ARG A 98 -14.69 -7.64 3.70
C ARG A 98 -14.15 -8.34 2.46
N LEU A 99 -12.86 -8.17 2.16
CA LEU A 99 -12.26 -8.59 0.88
C LEU A 99 -11.66 -10.00 0.91
N ASP A 100 -11.03 -10.39 2.02
CA ASP A 100 -10.58 -11.77 2.25
C ASP A 100 -10.56 -12.12 3.75
N PRO A 101 -11.70 -12.54 4.32
CA PRO A 101 -11.85 -12.83 5.73
C PRO A 101 -10.92 -13.95 6.22
N ARG A 102 -10.44 -14.83 5.34
CA ARG A 102 -9.54 -15.93 5.70
C ARG A 102 -8.21 -15.42 6.25
N ILE A 103 -7.70 -14.29 5.71
CA ILE A 103 -6.47 -13.64 6.20
C ILE A 103 -6.67 -13.19 7.65
N LEU A 104 -7.77 -12.51 7.93
CA LEU A 104 -8.06 -12.00 9.27
C LEU A 104 -8.27 -13.12 10.28
N GLU A 105 -8.99 -14.17 9.89
CA GLU A 105 -9.26 -15.33 10.75
C GLU A 105 -7.97 -16.07 11.10
N ALA A 106 -7.13 -16.38 10.11
CA ALA A 106 -5.84 -17.01 10.34
C ALA A 106 -4.94 -16.18 11.26
N ALA A 107 -4.86 -14.87 11.02
CA ALA A 107 -4.06 -13.96 11.84
C ALA A 107 -4.56 -13.89 13.29
N ARG A 108 -5.88 -13.77 13.51
CA ARG A 108 -6.49 -13.78 14.84
C ARG A 108 -6.27 -15.08 15.59
N THR A 109 -6.42 -16.22 14.90
CA THR A 109 -6.21 -17.55 15.51
C THR A 109 -4.75 -17.75 15.88
N ALA A 110 -3.82 -17.39 14.99
CA ALA A 110 -2.39 -17.49 15.27
C ALA A 110 -1.96 -16.58 16.44
N LEU A 111 -2.55 -15.40 16.56
CA LEU A 111 -2.32 -14.47 17.67
C LEU A 111 -2.91 -15.00 18.97
N ALA A 112 -4.15 -15.50 18.96
CA ALA A 112 -4.83 -16.01 20.13
C ALA A 112 -4.14 -17.27 20.75
N ARG A 113 -3.42 -18.01 19.92
CA ARG A 113 -2.63 -19.19 20.33
C ARG A 113 -1.14 -18.91 20.45
N SER A 114 -0.75 -17.64 20.40
CA SER A 114 0.64 -17.23 20.54
C SER A 114 1.20 -17.52 21.93
N ALA A 115 2.52 -17.66 22.02
CA ALA A 115 3.26 -17.83 23.27
C ALA A 115 4.31 -16.73 23.42
N ASP A 116 4.57 -16.32 24.66
CA ASP A 116 5.74 -15.51 24.98
C ASP A 116 6.98 -16.41 25.03
N ASP A 117 8.03 -16.00 24.31
CA ASP A 117 9.31 -16.68 24.31
C ASP A 117 10.43 -15.63 24.45
N LEU A 118 10.90 -15.47 25.67
CA LEU A 118 11.98 -14.52 26.03
C LEU A 118 11.70 -13.08 25.59
N GLY A 119 10.45 -12.63 25.74
CA GLY A 119 10.00 -11.29 25.33
C GLY A 119 9.64 -11.16 23.84
N PHE A 120 9.65 -12.25 23.08
CA PHE A 120 9.15 -12.32 21.72
C PHE A 120 7.76 -12.96 21.69
N LEU A 121 6.80 -12.31 21.04
CA LEU A 121 5.51 -12.89 20.75
C LEU A 121 5.64 -13.87 19.59
N ARG A 122 5.57 -15.18 19.86
CA ARG A 122 5.60 -16.20 18.81
C ARG A 122 4.19 -16.61 18.43
N LEU A 123 3.83 -16.27 17.19
CA LEU A 123 2.55 -16.68 16.62
C LEU A 123 2.50 -18.22 16.47
N GLU A 124 1.31 -18.79 16.64
CA GLU A 124 1.11 -20.24 16.43
C GLU A 124 1.29 -20.58 14.94
N LYS A 125 2.25 -21.48 14.66
CA LYS A 125 2.75 -21.76 13.31
C LYS A 125 1.69 -22.34 12.38
N GLN A 126 0.88 -23.28 12.88
CA GLN A 126 -0.09 -23.97 12.03
C GLN A 126 -1.21 -23.01 11.60
N SER A 127 -1.80 -22.27 12.54
CA SER A 127 -2.84 -21.29 12.21
C SER A 127 -2.33 -20.18 11.32
N PHE A 128 -1.07 -19.74 11.50
CA PHE A 128 -0.46 -18.75 10.63
C PHE A 128 -0.27 -19.28 9.19
N ALA A 129 0.10 -20.56 9.04
CA ALA A 129 0.27 -21.21 7.75
C ALA A 129 -1.05 -21.45 6.99
N GLU A 130 -2.21 -21.36 7.67
CA GLU A 130 -3.54 -21.43 7.05
C GLU A 130 -3.92 -20.12 6.33
N SER A 131 -3.19 -19.02 6.60
CA SER A 131 -3.41 -17.77 5.87
C SER A 131 -3.10 -17.91 4.39
N PRO A 132 -3.93 -17.36 3.48
CA PRO A 132 -3.61 -17.31 2.07
C PRO A 132 -2.23 -16.68 1.82
N ASN A 133 -1.42 -17.29 0.98
CA ASN A 133 -0.13 -16.73 0.57
C ASN A 133 -0.34 -15.70 -0.55
N ILE A 134 -0.73 -14.51 -0.16
CA ILE A 134 -1.07 -13.40 -1.07
C ILE A 134 -0.57 -12.08 -0.48
N SER A 135 -0.06 -11.18 -1.31
CA SER A 135 0.36 -9.85 -0.85
C SER A 135 -0.86 -8.96 -0.54
N VAL A 136 -0.66 -7.93 0.27
CA VAL A 136 -1.66 -6.90 0.56
C VAL A 136 -2.13 -6.19 -0.71
N ASP A 137 -1.24 -6.06 -1.70
CA ASP A 137 -1.55 -5.41 -2.97
C ASP A 137 -2.64 -6.20 -3.71
N TYR A 138 -2.47 -7.50 -3.89
CA TYR A 138 -3.47 -8.36 -4.54
C TYR A 138 -4.69 -8.65 -3.67
N ALA A 139 -4.50 -8.80 -2.36
CA ALA A 139 -5.62 -9.15 -1.48
C ALA A 139 -6.57 -7.97 -1.27
N ILE A 140 -6.04 -6.76 -1.12
CA ILE A 140 -6.75 -5.56 -0.68
C ILE A 140 -6.68 -4.44 -1.72
N MET A 141 -5.46 -4.00 -2.11
CA MET A 141 -5.30 -2.73 -2.82
C MET A 141 -5.87 -2.73 -4.25
N GLU A 142 -5.85 -3.86 -4.94
CA GLU A 142 -6.49 -4.01 -6.26
C GLU A 142 -8.02 -4.07 -6.19
N LYS A 143 -8.61 -4.27 -5.00
CA LYS A 143 -10.04 -4.53 -4.83
C LYS A 143 -10.78 -3.47 -4.05
N THR A 144 -10.07 -2.71 -3.21
CA THR A 144 -10.68 -1.71 -2.33
C THR A 144 -11.01 -0.43 -3.08
N ASP A 145 -12.16 0.15 -2.75
CA ASP A 145 -12.58 1.50 -3.15
C ASP A 145 -12.20 2.57 -2.11
N MET A 146 -11.58 2.13 -0.99
CA MET A 146 -11.14 3.03 0.09
C MET A 146 -9.71 3.57 -0.13
N ALA A 147 -9.01 3.14 -1.19
CA ALA A 147 -7.65 3.59 -1.46
C ALA A 147 -7.60 5.08 -1.80
N ALA A 148 -6.57 5.75 -1.27
CA ALA A 148 -6.21 7.11 -1.63
C ALA A 148 -4.72 7.21 -1.92
N MET A 149 -4.31 8.05 -2.86
CA MET A 149 -2.93 8.23 -3.25
C MET A 149 -2.46 9.65 -2.94
N LEU A 150 -1.29 9.77 -2.31
CA LEU A 150 -0.53 11.00 -2.18
C LEU A 150 0.70 10.94 -3.10
N PRO A 151 0.85 11.89 -4.04
CA PRO A 151 2.09 12.04 -4.79
C PRO A 151 3.24 12.44 -3.86
N ILE A 152 4.39 11.80 -4.04
CA ILE A 152 5.62 12.11 -3.32
C ILE A 152 6.78 12.34 -4.27
N ASP A 153 7.65 13.27 -3.87
CA ASP A 153 8.95 13.51 -4.48
C ASP A 153 9.99 13.60 -3.35
N ILE A 154 10.47 12.44 -2.92
CA ILE A 154 11.36 12.25 -1.77
C ILE A 154 12.63 11.47 -2.15
N GLY A 155 12.89 11.33 -3.46
CA GLY A 155 13.95 10.47 -3.95
C GLY A 155 13.77 9.00 -3.54
N TRP A 156 12.51 8.53 -3.59
CA TRP A 156 12.19 7.13 -3.33
C TRP A 156 12.80 6.23 -4.39
N ASN A 157 13.35 5.12 -3.95
CA ASN A 157 13.84 4.05 -4.80
C ASN A 157 13.62 2.71 -4.09
N ASP A 158 13.16 1.72 -4.82
CA ASP A 158 13.08 0.35 -4.31
C ASP A 158 14.48 -0.25 -4.20
N MET A 159 14.74 -0.92 -3.07
CA MET A 159 16.00 -1.63 -2.81
C MET A 159 15.86 -3.14 -3.06
N GLY A 160 14.79 -3.56 -3.74
CA GLY A 160 14.46 -4.97 -3.97
C GLY A 160 15.37 -5.69 -4.95
N SER A 161 16.24 -4.98 -5.67
CA SER A 161 17.24 -5.57 -6.57
C SER A 161 18.58 -4.85 -6.43
N TRP A 162 19.65 -5.64 -6.52
CA TRP A 162 21.01 -5.12 -6.70
C TRP A 162 21.21 -4.85 -8.20
N SER A 163 21.26 -3.60 -8.59
CA SER A 163 21.61 -3.18 -9.95
C SER A 163 22.90 -2.37 -9.93
#